data_1cebf76956009f6c0d7854029b872a25
#
_entry.id   1cebf76956009f6c0d7854029b872a25
#
_cell.length_a   1.000
_cell.length_b   1.000
_cell.length_c   1.000
_cell.angle_alpha   90.00
_cell.angle_beta   90.00
_cell.angle_gamma   90.00
#
_symmetry.space_group_name_H-M   'P 1'
#
loop_
_entity.id
_entity.type
_entity.pdbx_description
1 polymer ?
#
loop_
_entity_poly.entity_id
_entity_poly.type
_entity_poly.pdbx_seq_one_letter_code
_entity_poly.pdbx_strand_id
1 'polypeptide(L)'
;RPPRAQGHEVAAISPLSGGCVARVACADLRGGERVVVKWAVAPGARLDVEAFMLRLLGTHLGDLVPRVLHDEDDLLIMSHIPNDGVRSDAGMGALGEALGRLHGVGSSAFGLDRDTLIGPLRLPNAWGDAWTDFYGERRLRAMAREAHEAGRLEASDRRRVDRLCERLG
;
A
#
# COMPACT_ATOMS: atom_id res chain seq x y z
N ARG A 1 7.91 15.39 18.81
CA ARG A 1 8.52 14.38 19.72
C ARG A 1 8.34 13.03 19.05
N PRO A 2 9.39 12.22 18.84
CA PRO A 2 9.23 10.90 18.24
C PRO A 2 8.35 10.00 19.14
N PRO A 3 7.48 9.16 18.55
CA PRO A 3 6.66 8.22 19.31
C PRO A 3 7.52 7.19 20.04
N ARG A 4 7.07 6.76 21.21
CA ARG A 4 7.71 5.67 21.96
C ARG A 4 7.28 4.32 21.35
N ALA A 5 8.21 3.55 20.86
CA ALA A 5 7.96 2.16 20.48
C ALA A 5 7.66 1.34 21.75
N GLN A 6 6.50 0.72 21.85
CA GLN A 6 5.97 -0.18 22.89
C GLN A 6 7.00 -0.71 23.92
N GLY A 7 7.41 0.11 24.90
CA GLY A 7 8.29 -0.29 25.99
C GLY A 7 9.76 -0.52 25.62
N HIS A 8 10.16 -0.43 24.34
CA HIS A 8 11.54 -0.55 23.91
C HIS A 8 12.22 0.82 23.92
N GLU A 9 13.42 0.90 24.52
CA GLU A 9 14.22 2.11 24.46
C GLU A 9 14.88 2.25 23.08
N VAL A 10 14.68 3.41 22.45
CA VAL A 10 15.32 3.77 21.17
C VAL A 10 16.75 4.23 21.45
N ALA A 11 17.72 3.60 20.82
CA ALA A 11 19.13 3.96 20.91
C ALA A 11 19.52 5.01 19.86
N ALA A 12 19.01 4.89 18.63
CA ALA A 12 19.27 5.83 17.54
C ALA A 12 18.09 5.89 16.57
N ILE A 13 17.96 7.02 15.87
CA ILE A 13 16.97 7.21 14.79
C ILE A 13 17.69 7.79 13.58
N SER A 14 17.50 7.17 12.43
CA SER A 14 18.04 7.60 11.15
C SER A 14 16.92 7.84 10.15
N PRO A 15 16.80 9.03 9.55
CA PRO A 15 15.79 9.28 8.52
C PRO A 15 15.96 8.32 7.32
N LEU A 16 14.87 7.84 6.79
CA LEU A 16 14.85 7.11 5.52
C LEU A 16 14.28 8.03 4.44
N SER A 17 14.86 7.96 3.24
CA SER A 17 14.34 8.65 2.07
C SER A 17 13.17 7.86 1.47
N GLY A 18 12.15 8.55 1.00
CA GLY A 18 10.99 7.99 0.32
C GLY A 18 9.68 8.22 1.10
N GLY A 19 8.58 8.23 0.36
CA GLY A 19 7.24 8.46 0.87
C GLY A 19 6.73 9.89 0.58
N CYS A 20 5.57 9.95 -0.13
CA CYS A 20 4.92 11.23 -0.47
C CYS A 20 3.91 11.70 0.59
N VAL A 21 3.49 10.82 1.52
CA VAL A 21 2.34 11.04 2.40
C VAL A 21 2.73 11.04 3.88
N ALA A 22 3.86 10.45 4.22
CA ALA A 22 4.34 10.31 5.60
C ALA A 22 5.86 10.41 5.66
N ARG A 23 6.40 10.74 6.84
CA ARG A 23 7.83 10.62 7.13
C ARG A 23 8.16 9.20 7.56
N VAL A 24 9.38 8.77 7.23
CA VAL A 24 9.87 7.42 7.53
C VAL A 24 11.26 7.54 8.19
N ALA A 25 11.48 6.74 9.21
CA ALA A 25 12.78 6.61 9.84
C ALA A 25 13.05 5.15 10.24
N CYS A 26 14.31 4.79 10.29
CA CYS A 26 14.77 3.57 10.93
C CYS A 26 15.13 3.88 12.39
N ALA A 27 14.63 3.08 13.32
CA ALA A 27 14.96 3.17 14.73
C ALA A 27 15.74 1.92 15.16
N ASP A 28 16.94 2.14 15.70
CA ASP A 28 17.73 1.10 16.37
C ASP A 28 17.28 1.03 17.83
N LEU A 29 16.86 -0.14 18.28
CA LEU A 29 16.44 -0.41 19.65
C LEU A 29 17.61 -0.88 20.49
N ARG A 30 17.64 -0.58 21.81
CA ARG A 30 18.71 -0.99 22.71
C ARG A 30 18.91 -2.51 22.79
N GLY A 31 17.88 -3.29 22.45
CA GLY A 31 17.96 -4.76 22.33
C GLY A 31 18.66 -5.28 21.08
N GLY A 32 19.16 -4.38 20.21
CA GLY A 32 19.81 -4.74 18.93
C GLY A 32 18.85 -4.94 17.77
N GLU A 33 17.56 -4.90 18.01
CA GLU A 33 16.55 -4.93 16.94
C GLU A 33 16.48 -3.59 16.21
N ARG A 34 16.08 -3.66 14.94
CA ARG A 34 15.85 -2.50 14.08
C ARG A 34 14.41 -2.51 13.59
N VAL A 35 13.74 -1.36 13.67
CA VAL A 35 12.37 -1.19 13.19
C VAL A 35 12.27 0.03 12.27
N VAL A 36 11.26 0.03 11.40
CA VAL A 36 10.90 1.20 10.59
C VAL A 36 9.68 1.84 11.21
N VAL A 37 9.77 3.14 11.44
CA VAL A 37 8.68 3.97 11.96
C VAL A 37 8.23 4.91 10.86
N LYS A 38 6.95 4.90 10.56
CA LYS A 38 6.30 5.77 9.60
C LYS A 38 5.22 6.56 10.30
N TRP A 39 5.21 7.89 10.11
CA TRP A 39 4.20 8.76 10.74
C TRP A 39 3.71 9.82 9.77
N ALA A 40 2.43 10.16 9.92
CA ALA A 40 1.77 11.18 9.13
C ALA A 40 2.38 12.57 9.37
N VAL A 41 2.45 13.36 8.31
CA VAL A 41 2.86 14.77 8.38
C VAL A 41 1.70 15.72 8.12
N ALA A 42 0.58 15.20 7.64
CA ALA A 42 -0.64 15.94 7.37
C ALA A 42 -1.87 15.17 7.88
N PRO A 43 -2.95 15.87 8.25
CA PRO A 43 -4.22 15.23 8.60
C PRO A 43 -4.75 14.35 7.45
N GLY A 44 -5.40 13.25 7.82
CA GLY A 44 -6.05 12.35 6.84
C GLY A 44 -5.14 11.26 6.25
N ALA A 45 -3.91 11.13 6.72
CA ALA A 45 -3.14 9.92 6.43
C ALA A 45 -3.85 8.72 7.05
N ARG A 46 -3.82 7.60 6.36
CA ARG A 46 -4.47 6.36 6.75
C ARG A 46 -3.44 5.23 6.78
N LEU A 47 -2.51 5.33 7.74
CA LEU A 47 -1.46 4.34 7.92
C LEU A 47 -2.01 3.00 8.43
N ASP A 48 -3.18 3.00 9.08
CA ASP A 48 -3.96 1.79 9.38
C ASP A 48 -4.34 0.99 8.13
N VAL A 49 -4.67 1.67 7.02
CA VAL A 49 -4.96 1.02 5.74
C VAL A 49 -3.69 0.41 5.14
N GLU A 50 -2.56 1.12 5.23
CA GLU A 50 -1.27 0.56 4.79
C GLU A 50 -0.90 -0.67 5.63
N ALA A 51 -1.09 -0.61 6.95
CA ALA A 51 -0.88 -1.75 7.84
C ALA A 51 -1.75 -2.95 7.46
N PHE A 52 -3.02 -2.73 7.14
CA PHE A 52 -3.91 -3.77 6.63
C PHE A 52 -3.36 -4.39 5.34
N MET A 53 -2.93 -3.57 4.36
CA MET A 53 -2.37 -4.04 3.10
C MET A 53 -1.09 -4.87 3.32
N LEU A 54 -0.20 -4.44 4.22
CA LEU A 54 1.02 -5.17 4.56
C LEU A 54 0.70 -6.52 5.22
N ARG A 55 -0.26 -6.57 6.14
CA ARG A 55 -0.70 -7.84 6.75
C ARG A 55 -1.27 -8.79 5.72
N LEU A 56 -2.13 -8.30 4.82
CA LEU A 56 -2.70 -9.10 3.74
C LEU A 56 -1.60 -9.66 2.82
N LEU A 57 -0.67 -8.84 2.37
CA LEU A 57 0.46 -9.29 1.56
C LEU A 57 1.35 -10.27 2.32
N GLY A 58 1.59 -10.03 3.60
CA GLY A 58 2.40 -10.90 4.45
C GLY A 58 1.85 -12.32 4.58
N THR A 59 0.52 -12.52 4.51
CA THR A 59 -0.08 -13.87 4.50
C THR A 59 0.31 -14.72 3.30
N HIS A 60 0.69 -14.08 2.18
CA HIS A 60 1.04 -14.75 0.93
C HIS A 60 2.54 -14.71 0.61
N LEU A 61 3.25 -13.68 1.07
CA LEU A 61 4.64 -13.41 0.71
C LEU A 61 5.61 -13.56 1.90
N GLY A 62 5.10 -13.75 3.12
CA GLY A 62 5.92 -13.97 4.32
C GLY A 62 6.94 -12.85 4.54
N ASP A 63 8.20 -13.22 4.75
CA ASP A 63 9.28 -12.30 5.09
C ASP A 63 9.72 -11.34 3.97
N LEU A 64 9.15 -11.48 2.77
CA LEU A 64 9.31 -10.49 1.71
C LEU A 64 8.56 -9.18 1.97
N VAL A 65 7.67 -9.18 2.96
CA VAL A 65 6.87 -8.02 3.35
C VAL A 65 7.19 -7.63 4.79
N PRO A 66 7.36 -6.34 5.10
CA PRO A 66 7.57 -5.92 6.48
C PRO A 66 6.43 -6.37 7.40
N ARG A 67 6.77 -6.98 8.52
CA ARG A 67 5.78 -7.36 9.54
C ARG A 67 5.33 -6.13 10.31
N VAL A 68 4.03 -5.88 10.36
CA VAL A 68 3.43 -4.81 11.15
C VAL A 68 3.55 -5.13 12.64
N LEU A 69 4.17 -4.24 13.39
CA LEU A 69 4.38 -4.34 14.85
C LEU A 69 3.38 -3.50 15.62
N HIS A 70 3.02 -2.33 15.07
CA HIS A 70 2.02 -1.43 15.65
C HIS A 70 1.44 -0.54 14.55
N ASP A 71 0.16 -0.19 14.63
CA ASP A 71 -0.50 0.71 13.72
C ASP A 71 -1.60 1.54 14.39
N GLU A 72 -1.69 2.77 13.96
CA GLU A 72 -2.73 3.76 14.22
C GLU A 72 -3.01 4.52 12.91
N ASP A 73 -3.99 5.40 12.89
CA ASP A 73 -4.33 6.17 11.67
C ASP A 73 -3.14 7.01 11.17
N ASP A 74 -2.31 7.50 12.06
CA ASP A 74 -1.19 8.40 11.79
C ASP A 74 0.20 7.83 12.14
N LEU A 75 0.27 6.58 12.63
CA LEU A 75 1.50 5.90 13.03
C LEU A 75 1.52 4.44 12.56
N LEU A 76 2.64 4.02 11.96
CA LEU A 76 2.90 2.63 11.60
C LEU A 76 4.31 2.26 12.01
N ILE A 77 4.45 1.17 12.78
CA ILE A 77 5.75 0.59 13.13
C ILE A 77 5.80 -0.81 12.53
N MET A 78 6.89 -1.11 11.82
CA MET A 78 7.08 -2.37 11.12
C MET A 78 8.51 -2.87 11.25
N SER A 79 8.72 -4.16 11.00
CA SER A 79 10.06 -4.75 10.97
C SER A 79 10.91 -4.11 9.87
N HIS A 80 12.21 -3.97 10.15
CA HIS A 80 13.18 -3.59 9.14
C HIS A 80 13.53 -4.79 8.27
N ILE A 81 13.46 -4.66 6.95
CA ILE A 81 13.98 -5.64 6.00
C ILE A 81 15.37 -5.15 5.58
N PRO A 82 16.45 -5.88 5.91
CA PRO A 82 17.79 -5.51 5.47
C PRO A 82 17.88 -5.51 3.95
N ASN A 83 18.45 -4.45 3.40
CA ASN A 83 18.75 -4.36 1.97
C ASN A 83 20.01 -3.51 1.76
N ASP A 84 20.69 -3.76 0.68
CA ASP A 84 21.90 -3.03 0.26
C ASP A 84 21.62 -1.91 -0.74
N GLY A 85 20.36 -1.73 -1.14
CA GLY A 85 19.94 -0.78 -2.15
C GLY A 85 20.34 -1.16 -3.59
N VAL A 86 20.96 -2.33 -3.79
CA VAL A 86 21.43 -2.77 -5.10
C VAL A 86 20.35 -3.57 -5.82
N ARG A 87 20.08 -3.19 -7.07
CA ARG A 87 19.22 -3.98 -7.96
C ARG A 87 20.08 -4.99 -8.71
N SER A 88 19.79 -6.26 -8.53
CA SER A 88 20.43 -7.35 -9.27
C SER A 88 19.42 -8.12 -10.11
N ASP A 89 19.85 -8.76 -11.18
CA ASP A 89 18.99 -9.61 -12.03
C ASP A 89 18.40 -10.76 -11.22
N ALA A 90 19.15 -11.35 -10.30
CA ALA A 90 18.66 -12.39 -9.40
C ALA A 90 17.55 -11.85 -8.46
N GLY A 91 17.73 -10.66 -7.91
CA GLY A 91 16.70 -10.00 -7.07
C GLY A 91 15.43 -9.67 -7.88
N MET A 92 15.60 -9.20 -9.11
CA MET A 92 14.45 -8.94 -10.00
C MET A 92 13.73 -10.23 -10.40
N GLY A 93 14.46 -11.33 -10.63
CA GLY A 93 13.90 -12.65 -10.87
C GLY A 93 13.07 -13.14 -9.68
N ALA A 94 13.64 -13.07 -8.47
CA ALA A 94 12.96 -13.46 -7.23
C ALA A 94 11.69 -12.61 -6.97
N LEU A 95 11.73 -11.31 -7.27
CA LEU A 95 10.54 -10.45 -7.20
C LEU A 95 9.47 -10.88 -8.20
N GLY A 96 9.85 -11.20 -9.45
CA GLY A 96 8.94 -11.70 -10.47
C GLY A 96 8.26 -13.00 -10.06
N GLU A 97 9.01 -13.95 -9.49
CA GLU A 97 8.45 -15.19 -8.95
C GLU A 97 7.50 -14.95 -7.77
N ALA A 98 7.84 -14.05 -6.85
CA ALA A 98 6.98 -13.68 -5.73
C ALA A 98 5.66 -13.07 -6.20
N LEU A 99 5.71 -12.15 -7.17
CA LEU A 99 4.52 -11.56 -7.80
C LEU A 99 3.70 -12.60 -8.56
N GLY A 100 4.35 -13.54 -9.27
CA GLY A 100 3.67 -14.64 -9.94
C GLY A 100 2.89 -15.52 -8.96
N ARG A 101 3.49 -15.87 -7.81
CA ARG A 101 2.79 -16.62 -6.75
C ARG A 101 1.61 -15.82 -6.18
N LEU A 102 1.80 -14.53 -5.92
CA LEU A 102 0.73 -13.66 -5.41
C LEU A 102 -0.44 -13.56 -6.38
N HIS A 103 -0.16 -13.39 -7.68
CA HIS A 103 -1.20 -13.33 -8.71
C HIS A 103 -1.89 -14.68 -8.97
N GLY A 104 -1.30 -15.79 -8.52
CA GLY A 104 -1.92 -17.11 -8.53
C GLY A 104 -2.91 -17.35 -7.38
N VAL A 105 -2.97 -16.44 -6.39
CA VAL A 105 -3.95 -16.54 -5.29
C VAL A 105 -5.34 -16.22 -5.82
N GLY A 106 -6.21 -17.23 -5.83
CA GLY A 106 -7.59 -17.09 -6.28
C GLY A 106 -8.53 -16.64 -5.17
N SER A 107 -9.67 -16.09 -5.57
CA SER A 107 -10.80 -15.76 -4.71
C SER A 107 -12.10 -16.12 -5.43
N SER A 108 -13.18 -16.31 -4.67
CA SER A 108 -14.52 -16.56 -5.23
C SER A 108 -15.18 -15.31 -5.82
N ALA A 109 -14.68 -14.13 -5.49
CA ALA A 109 -15.19 -12.84 -5.97
C ALA A 109 -14.04 -11.83 -6.06
N PHE A 110 -14.31 -10.70 -6.72
CA PHE A 110 -13.37 -9.59 -6.88
C PHE A 110 -13.66 -8.52 -5.82
N GLY A 111 -12.69 -8.19 -5.00
CA GLY A 111 -12.84 -7.18 -3.97
C GLY A 111 -12.00 -7.46 -2.72
N LEU A 112 -12.24 -6.66 -1.68
CA LEU A 112 -11.68 -6.83 -0.35
C LEU A 112 -12.71 -6.34 0.67
N ASP A 113 -12.55 -6.75 1.94
CA ASP A 113 -13.46 -6.38 3.04
C ASP A 113 -13.41 -4.87 3.38
N ARG A 114 -12.40 -4.18 2.88
CA ARG A 114 -12.27 -2.73 3.05
C ARG A 114 -11.59 -2.09 1.84
N ASP A 115 -11.83 -0.79 1.68
CA ASP A 115 -11.13 0.00 0.68
C ASP A 115 -9.64 0.13 1.03
N THR A 116 -8.82 0.22 -0.01
CA THR A 116 -7.38 0.41 0.11
C THR A 116 -6.94 1.75 -0.48
N LEU A 117 -5.64 2.00 -0.53
CA LEU A 117 -5.07 3.23 -1.03
C LEU A 117 -4.01 2.97 -2.09
N ILE A 118 -3.90 3.90 -3.04
CA ILE A 118 -2.72 4.04 -3.89
C ILE A 118 -2.21 5.49 -3.74
N GLY A 119 -1.13 5.66 -2.97
CA GLY A 119 -0.76 6.98 -2.47
C GLY A 119 -1.91 7.59 -1.65
N PRO A 120 -2.37 8.82 -1.95
CA PRO A 120 -3.51 9.44 -1.27
C PRO A 120 -4.87 9.00 -1.85
N LEU A 121 -4.90 8.28 -2.97
CA LEU A 121 -6.13 7.93 -3.67
C LEU A 121 -6.79 6.71 -3.06
N ARG A 122 -8.07 6.83 -2.72
CA ARG A 122 -8.89 5.71 -2.26
C ARG A 122 -9.22 4.77 -3.41
N LEU A 123 -9.00 3.48 -3.21
CA LEU A 123 -9.41 2.41 -4.11
C LEU A 123 -10.63 1.71 -3.53
N PRO A 124 -11.83 1.91 -4.09
CA PRO A 124 -13.03 1.18 -3.68
C PRO A 124 -12.86 -0.32 -3.94
N ASN A 125 -13.19 -1.15 -2.95
CA ASN A 125 -13.01 -2.61 -3.01
C ASN A 125 -14.28 -3.38 -2.66
N ALA A 126 -15.46 -2.78 -2.70
CA ALA A 126 -16.69 -3.52 -2.50
C ALA A 126 -16.75 -4.73 -3.44
N TRP A 127 -17.13 -5.89 -2.89
CA TRP A 127 -17.16 -7.17 -3.57
C TRP A 127 -18.03 -7.13 -4.85
N GLY A 128 -17.61 -7.89 -5.85
CA GLY A 128 -18.32 -8.06 -7.13
C GLY A 128 -17.98 -9.41 -7.76
N ASP A 129 -18.95 -10.00 -8.45
CA ASP A 129 -18.85 -11.35 -8.99
C ASP A 129 -18.20 -11.39 -10.39
N ALA A 130 -18.24 -10.26 -11.12
CA ALA A 130 -17.66 -10.14 -12.45
C ALA A 130 -16.44 -9.20 -12.45
N TRP A 131 -15.34 -9.64 -13.05
CA TRP A 131 -14.14 -8.83 -13.22
C TRP A 131 -14.41 -7.53 -13.98
N THR A 132 -15.16 -7.61 -15.04
CA THR A 132 -15.47 -6.48 -15.92
C THR A 132 -16.20 -5.38 -15.16
N ASP A 133 -17.18 -5.74 -14.33
CA ASP A 133 -17.91 -4.81 -13.48
C ASP A 133 -17.02 -4.24 -12.38
N PHE A 134 -16.28 -5.10 -11.68
CA PHE A 134 -15.36 -4.68 -10.63
C PHE A 134 -14.30 -3.70 -11.17
N TYR A 135 -13.63 -4.06 -12.25
CA TYR A 135 -12.57 -3.24 -12.82
C TYR A 135 -13.12 -1.97 -13.46
N GLY A 136 -14.22 -2.06 -14.18
CA GLY A 136 -14.88 -0.93 -14.81
C GLY A 136 -15.34 0.11 -13.77
N GLU A 137 -16.10 -0.31 -12.77
CA GLU A 137 -16.71 0.61 -11.80
C GLU A 137 -15.71 1.09 -10.74
N ARG A 138 -14.93 0.16 -10.15
CA ARG A 138 -14.12 0.44 -8.96
C ARG A 138 -12.68 0.83 -9.28
N ARG A 139 -12.26 0.72 -10.53
CA ARG A 139 -10.94 1.19 -10.98
C ARG A 139 -11.10 2.30 -12.02
N LEU A 140 -11.59 1.98 -13.20
CA LEU A 140 -11.59 2.94 -14.30
C LEU A 140 -12.51 4.13 -14.03
N ARG A 141 -13.81 3.90 -13.78
CA ARG A 141 -14.76 4.99 -13.54
C ARG A 141 -14.49 5.75 -12.25
N ALA A 142 -14.12 5.04 -11.18
CA ALA A 142 -13.78 5.67 -9.90
C ALA A 142 -12.60 6.64 -10.06
N MET A 143 -11.49 6.20 -10.68
CA MET A 143 -10.31 7.04 -10.89
C MET A 143 -10.57 8.16 -11.89
N ALA A 144 -11.34 7.92 -12.96
CA ALA A 144 -11.71 8.96 -13.91
C ALA A 144 -12.59 10.04 -13.27
N ARG A 145 -13.48 9.68 -12.37
CA ARG A 145 -14.29 10.65 -11.61
C ARG A 145 -13.40 11.51 -10.70
N GLU A 146 -12.56 10.90 -9.90
CA GLU A 146 -11.59 11.59 -9.03
C GLU A 146 -10.71 12.56 -9.81
N ALA A 147 -10.17 12.10 -10.95
CA ALA A 147 -9.32 12.93 -11.80
C ALA A 147 -10.11 14.10 -12.43
N HIS A 148 -11.37 13.88 -12.80
CA HIS A 148 -12.23 14.92 -13.34
C HIS A 148 -12.63 15.97 -12.29
N GLU A 149 -13.03 15.54 -11.10
CA GLU A 149 -13.36 16.40 -9.97
C GLU A 149 -12.15 17.23 -9.51
N ALA A 150 -10.95 16.66 -9.61
CA ALA A 150 -9.68 17.38 -9.38
C ALA A 150 -9.23 18.28 -10.54
N GLY A 151 -10.02 18.43 -11.62
CA GLY A 151 -9.68 19.23 -12.80
C GLY A 151 -8.53 18.68 -13.63
N ARG A 152 -8.17 17.40 -13.49
CA ARG A 152 -7.04 16.75 -14.17
C ARG A 152 -7.47 15.90 -15.38
N LEU A 153 -8.76 15.70 -15.56
CA LEU A 153 -9.32 14.95 -16.68
C LEU A 153 -10.51 15.71 -17.28
N GLU A 154 -10.47 15.93 -18.57
CA GLU A 154 -11.55 16.58 -19.29
C GLU A 154 -12.82 15.71 -19.36
N ALA A 155 -13.98 16.34 -19.43
CA ALA A 155 -15.26 15.63 -19.54
C ALA A 155 -15.34 14.72 -20.77
N SER A 156 -14.67 15.10 -21.87
CA SER A 156 -14.55 14.29 -23.10
C SER A 156 -13.81 13.00 -22.87
N ASP A 157 -12.74 13.02 -22.08
CA ASP A 157 -11.91 11.84 -21.78
C ASP A 157 -12.61 10.94 -20.74
N ARG A 158 -13.31 11.54 -19.76
CA ARG A 158 -14.17 10.76 -18.88
C ARG A 158 -15.20 9.95 -19.66
N ARG A 159 -15.87 10.56 -20.65
CA ARG A 159 -16.80 9.83 -21.54
C ARG A 159 -16.13 8.73 -22.38
N ARG A 160 -14.84 8.87 -22.70
CA ARG A 160 -14.06 7.80 -23.35
C ARG A 160 -13.84 6.61 -22.41
N VAL A 161 -13.54 6.89 -21.15
CA VAL A 161 -13.44 5.85 -20.10
C VAL A 161 -14.77 5.13 -19.93
N ASP A 162 -15.89 5.85 -19.88
CA ASP A 162 -17.23 5.25 -19.79
C ASP A 162 -17.50 4.28 -20.94
N ARG A 163 -17.22 4.70 -22.20
CA ARG A 163 -17.36 3.82 -23.38
C ARG A 163 -16.39 2.62 -23.37
N LEU A 164 -15.19 2.77 -22.77
CA LEU A 164 -14.29 1.66 -22.59
C LEU A 164 -14.88 0.63 -21.62
N CYS A 165 -15.42 1.09 -20.49
CA CYS A 165 -16.06 0.22 -19.50
C CYS A 165 -17.22 -0.59 -20.09
N GLU A 166 -18.02 0.01 -20.99
CA GLU A 166 -19.12 -0.66 -21.71
C GLU A 166 -18.64 -1.80 -22.64
N ARG A 167 -17.33 -1.85 -22.96
CA ARG A 167 -16.73 -2.83 -23.86
C ARG A 167 -15.84 -3.86 -23.15
N LEU A 168 -15.80 -3.83 -21.82
CA LEU A 168 -15.02 -4.80 -21.05
C LEU A 168 -15.72 -6.17 -20.93
N GLY A 169 -17.01 -6.22 -21.20
CA GLY A 169 -17.88 -7.40 -21.13
C GLY A 169 -18.15 -8.07 -22.46
#